data_d1e597af99e48085693390acf3e6b83f
#
_entry.id   d1e597af99e48085693390acf3e6b83f
#
_cell.length_a   1.000
_cell.length_b   1.000
_cell.length_c   1.000
_cell.angle_alpha   90.00
_cell.angle_beta   90.00
_cell.angle_gamma   90.00
#
_symmetry.space_group_name_H-M   'P 1'
#
loop_
_entity.id
_entity.type
_entity.pdbx_description
1 polymer ?
#
loop_
_entity_poly.entity_id
_entity_poly.type
_entity_poly.pdbx_seq_one_letter_code
_entity_poly.pdbx_strand_id
1 'polypeptide(L)'
;MDSVVSDVTDVSGPDAAAGPEVAVRVAPLPGRSPAEAGEEQLYAWQTDRTRAPIATKIVIAGGFGVGKTTLVGTASEIPPLRTEALMTEAGVDTDDLTDTPEKQTTTVALDYGRLTLDDDLVLYLFGTPGQSRFWFMWDDLVRGAIGAVVLADTRRLEDCFPALDYFESTGLPYIVAVNHFDGSEQFDPEDVRDALTVPESIPVMIMDARRRISVIETLLGLVRHALDVSPE
;
A
#
# COMPACT_ATOMS: atom_id res chain seq x y z
N MET A 1 39.46 53.64 -23.56
CA MET A 1 38.23 53.22 -24.28
C MET A 1 37.71 52.02 -23.57
N ASP A 2 36.73 52.31 -22.75
CA ASP A 2 36.28 51.50 -21.66
C ASP A 2 35.33 50.37 -22.13
N SER A 3 35.55 49.20 -21.59
CA SER A 3 34.55 48.13 -21.66
C SER A 3 34.12 47.81 -20.25
N VAL A 4 32.89 48.17 -19.96
CA VAL A 4 32.17 47.88 -18.72
C VAL A 4 31.77 46.42 -18.74
N VAL A 5 32.26 45.62 -17.78
CA VAL A 5 31.77 44.32 -17.47
C VAL A 5 30.74 44.45 -16.35
N SER A 6 29.50 44.14 -16.63
CA SER A 6 28.43 44.09 -15.64
C SER A 6 28.46 42.76 -14.89
N ASP A 7 28.63 42.90 -13.60
CA ASP A 7 28.50 41.82 -12.58
C ASP A 7 27.06 41.32 -12.54
N VAL A 8 26.85 40.01 -12.77
CA VAL A 8 25.62 39.30 -12.47
C VAL A 8 25.84 38.57 -11.16
N THR A 9 25.25 39.10 -10.11
CA THR A 9 25.22 38.45 -8.80
C THR A 9 24.37 37.18 -8.88
N ASP A 10 25.06 36.06 -8.71
CA ASP A 10 24.48 34.73 -8.49
C ASP A 10 23.80 34.71 -7.10
N VAL A 11 22.48 34.58 -7.08
CA VAL A 11 21.68 34.37 -5.86
C VAL A 11 21.44 32.88 -5.74
N SER A 12 22.38 32.16 -5.15
CA SER A 12 22.20 30.78 -4.70
C SER A 12 21.16 30.75 -3.60
N GLY A 13 19.93 30.29 -3.91
CA GLY A 13 18.91 29.93 -2.93
C GLY A 13 19.31 28.65 -2.16
N PRO A 14 18.81 28.45 -0.93
CA PRO A 14 19.21 27.33 -0.10
C PRO A 14 18.76 26.00 -0.71
N ASP A 15 19.71 25.10 -0.75
CA ASP A 15 19.63 23.70 -1.12
C ASP A 15 18.46 23.02 -0.40
N ALA A 16 17.43 22.63 -1.15
CA ALA A 16 16.37 21.78 -0.63
C ALA A 16 16.97 20.39 -0.45
N ALA A 17 17.16 20.00 0.81
CA ALA A 17 17.61 18.67 1.18
C ALA A 17 16.76 17.62 0.48
N ALA A 18 17.36 16.92 -0.47
CA ALA A 18 16.77 15.74 -1.09
C ALA A 18 16.53 14.70 0.00
N GLY A 19 15.28 14.35 0.22
CA GLY A 19 14.92 13.24 1.11
C GLY A 19 15.61 11.93 0.65
N PRO A 20 15.72 10.92 1.52
CA PRO A 20 16.42 9.69 1.21
C PRO A 20 15.83 9.03 -0.05
N GLU A 21 16.67 8.81 -1.05
CA GLU A 21 16.31 8.13 -2.28
C GLU A 21 16.10 6.64 -1.97
N VAL A 22 14.84 6.20 -2.01
CA VAL A 22 14.49 4.79 -1.80
C VAL A 22 14.75 4.02 -3.08
N ALA A 23 15.85 3.29 -3.16
CA ALA A 23 16.14 2.41 -4.27
C ALA A 23 15.31 1.13 -4.17
N VAL A 24 14.28 0.99 -5.01
CA VAL A 24 13.47 -0.22 -5.12
C VAL A 24 14.15 -1.22 -6.05
N ARG A 25 14.62 -2.34 -5.50
CA ARG A 25 15.06 -3.48 -6.29
C ARG A 25 13.95 -4.53 -6.36
N VAL A 26 13.56 -4.90 -7.57
CA VAL A 26 12.65 -6.02 -7.83
C VAL A 26 13.47 -7.29 -7.90
N ALA A 27 13.29 -8.20 -6.94
CA ALA A 27 13.93 -9.51 -6.96
C ALA A 27 13.17 -10.46 -7.91
N PRO A 28 13.84 -11.23 -8.78
CA PRO A 28 13.19 -12.26 -9.58
C PRO A 28 12.66 -13.37 -8.68
N LEU A 29 11.46 -13.87 -8.99
CA LEU A 29 10.85 -14.99 -8.29
C LEU A 29 11.76 -16.24 -8.37
N PRO A 30 11.97 -16.98 -7.27
CA PRO A 30 12.75 -18.21 -7.32
C PRO A 30 12.05 -19.25 -8.20
N GLY A 31 12.73 -19.73 -9.25
CA GLY A 31 12.32 -20.88 -10.04
C GLY A 31 11.90 -20.64 -11.50
N ARG A 32 11.98 -19.41 -12.04
CA ARG A 32 11.80 -19.17 -13.47
C ARG A 32 13.09 -18.68 -14.11
N SER A 33 13.49 -19.38 -15.19
CA SER A 33 14.58 -18.89 -16.03
C SER A 33 14.10 -17.68 -16.86
N PRO A 34 15.00 -16.74 -17.23
CA PRO A 34 14.63 -15.58 -18.06
C PRO A 34 14.04 -15.94 -19.44
N ALA A 35 14.18 -17.19 -19.89
CA ALA A 35 13.67 -17.67 -21.16
C ALA A 35 12.21 -18.16 -21.12
N GLU A 36 11.60 -18.27 -19.93
CA GLU A 36 10.21 -18.68 -19.71
C GLU A 36 9.27 -17.54 -19.34
N ALA A 37 9.72 -16.29 -19.40
CA ALA A 37 8.84 -15.13 -19.47
C ALA A 37 8.14 -15.20 -20.84
N GLY A 38 7.06 -16.00 -20.90
CA GLY A 38 6.18 -16.05 -22.04
C GLY A 38 5.71 -14.64 -22.40
N GLU A 39 5.40 -14.41 -23.66
CA GLU A 39 4.88 -13.16 -24.18
C GLU A 39 3.88 -12.57 -23.17
N GLU A 40 4.26 -11.45 -22.57
CA GLU A 40 3.44 -10.71 -21.63
C GLU A 40 2.17 -10.33 -22.37
N GLN A 41 1.05 -10.92 -22.00
CA GLN A 41 -0.22 -10.66 -22.67
C GLN A 41 -0.58 -9.20 -22.39
N LEU A 42 -0.26 -8.33 -23.35
CA LEU A 42 -0.54 -6.92 -23.27
C LEU A 42 -2.07 -6.72 -23.28
N TYR A 43 -2.57 -5.99 -22.30
CA TYR A 43 -3.98 -5.58 -22.30
C TYR A 43 -4.23 -4.60 -23.45
N ALA A 44 -5.48 -4.52 -23.93
CA ALA A 44 -5.85 -3.67 -25.06
C ALA A 44 -5.39 -2.21 -24.91
N TRP A 45 -5.45 -1.65 -23.68
CA TRP A 45 -4.98 -0.30 -23.39
C TRP A 45 -3.45 -0.14 -23.43
N GLN A 46 -2.67 -1.22 -23.31
CA GLN A 46 -1.21 -1.16 -23.45
C GLN A 46 -0.79 -1.05 -24.91
N THR A 47 -1.66 -1.47 -25.82
CA THR A 47 -1.45 -1.41 -27.27
C THR A 47 -2.14 -0.20 -27.91
N ASP A 48 -3.28 0.23 -27.38
CA ASP A 48 -4.00 1.42 -27.82
C ASP A 48 -3.57 2.65 -27.00
N ARG A 49 -2.70 3.47 -27.56
CA ARG A 49 -2.19 4.71 -26.95
C ARG A 49 -3.19 5.89 -27.00
N THR A 50 -4.36 5.70 -27.56
CA THR A 50 -5.35 6.80 -27.72
C THR A 50 -6.04 7.14 -26.41
N ARG A 51 -6.10 6.22 -25.43
CA ARG A 51 -6.72 6.43 -24.13
C ARG A 51 -5.90 5.80 -23.02
N ALA A 52 -5.29 6.60 -22.17
CA ALA A 52 -4.61 6.09 -20.99
C ALA A 52 -5.66 5.71 -19.92
N PRO A 53 -5.57 4.52 -19.30
CA PRO A 53 -6.48 4.13 -18.23
C PRO A 53 -6.31 5.05 -17.03
N ILE A 54 -7.38 5.25 -16.28
CA ILE A 54 -7.34 5.91 -14.98
C ILE A 54 -6.64 4.97 -14.01
N ALA A 55 -5.48 5.39 -13.53
CA ALA A 55 -4.71 4.65 -12.55
C ALA A 55 -5.07 5.10 -11.14
N THR A 56 -5.49 4.17 -10.30
CA THR A 56 -5.97 4.44 -8.95
C THR A 56 -5.18 3.63 -7.95
N LYS A 57 -4.67 4.29 -6.91
CA LYS A 57 -3.90 3.65 -5.84
C LYS A 57 -4.78 3.35 -4.63
N ILE A 58 -4.68 2.12 -4.12
CA ILE A 58 -5.33 1.65 -2.90
C ILE A 58 -4.28 1.10 -1.95
N VAL A 59 -4.41 1.43 -0.66
CA VAL A 59 -3.55 0.93 0.41
C VAL A 59 -4.25 -0.20 1.15
N ILE A 60 -3.53 -1.30 1.43
CA ILE A 60 -4.02 -2.42 2.24
C ILE A 60 -3.23 -2.43 3.55
N ALA A 61 -3.90 -2.11 4.65
CA ALA A 61 -3.31 -1.96 5.96
C ALA A 61 -3.85 -3.00 6.96
N GLY A 62 -3.30 -3.04 8.16
CA GLY A 62 -3.69 -3.94 9.25
C GLY A 62 -2.49 -4.66 9.86
N GLY A 63 -2.73 -5.42 10.94
CA GLY A 63 -1.73 -6.10 11.74
C GLY A 63 -0.87 -7.12 10.98
N PHE A 64 0.14 -7.65 11.66
CA PHE A 64 0.97 -8.70 11.09
C PHE A 64 0.18 -10.01 10.94
N GLY A 65 0.26 -10.65 9.76
CA GLY A 65 -0.42 -11.92 9.50
C GLY A 65 -1.94 -11.82 9.27
N VAL A 66 -2.53 -10.62 9.20
CA VAL A 66 -3.97 -10.40 9.00
C VAL A 66 -4.48 -10.76 7.59
N GLY A 67 -3.58 -11.03 6.63
CA GLY A 67 -3.95 -11.46 5.27
C GLY A 67 -3.68 -10.43 4.16
N LYS A 68 -2.91 -9.35 4.40
CA LYS A 68 -2.58 -8.33 3.38
C LYS A 68 -1.95 -8.93 2.13
N THR A 69 -0.90 -9.72 2.29
CA THR A 69 -0.21 -10.42 1.18
C THR A 69 -1.15 -11.35 0.43
N THR A 70 -2.04 -12.03 1.15
CA THR A 70 -3.03 -12.94 0.54
C THR A 70 -4.05 -12.14 -0.28
N LEU A 71 -4.59 -11.03 0.25
CA LEU A 71 -5.53 -10.17 -0.45
C LEU A 71 -4.90 -9.62 -1.73
N VAL A 72 -3.70 -9.03 -1.63
CA VAL A 72 -3.00 -8.47 -2.79
C VAL A 72 -2.73 -9.56 -3.84
N GLY A 73 -2.25 -10.73 -3.42
CA GLY A 73 -1.99 -11.86 -4.32
C GLY A 73 -3.24 -12.43 -4.98
N THR A 74 -4.36 -12.45 -4.26
CA THR A 74 -5.65 -12.94 -4.78
C THR A 74 -6.29 -11.98 -5.78
N ALA A 75 -6.16 -10.68 -5.55
CA ALA A 75 -6.68 -9.65 -6.45
C ALA A 75 -5.81 -9.48 -7.69
N SER A 76 -4.49 -9.58 -7.55
CA SER A 76 -3.53 -9.21 -8.58
C SER A 76 -3.62 -10.06 -9.83
N GLU A 77 -3.52 -9.42 -10.99
CA GLU A 77 -3.40 -10.03 -12.32
C GLU A 77 -1.95 -10.30 -12.71
N ILE A 78 -1.04 -9.63 -12.01
CA ILE A 78 0.39 -9.84 -12.18
C ILE A 78 0.92 -10.67 -11.00
N PRO A 79 2.02 -11.41 -11.15
CA PRO A 79 2.69 -12.01 -9.99
C PRO A 79 2.97 -10.92 -8.96
N PRO A 80 2.58 -11.11 -7.68
CA PRO A 80 2.84 -10.11 -6.66
C PRO A 80 4.32 -9.80 -6.58
N LEU A 81 4.68 -8.54 -6.77
CA LEU A 81 6.04 -8.08 -6.60
C LEU A 81 6.27 -7.86 -5.10
N ARG A 82 7.20 -8.61 -4.53
CA ARG A 82 7.75 -8.31 -3.22
C ARG A 82 8.93 -7.38 -3.44
N THR A 83 8.75 -6.12 -3.11
CA THR A 83 9.83 -5.15 -3.20
C THR A 83 10.60 -5.17 -1.88
N GLU A 84 11.91 -5.39 -1.98
CA GLU A 84 12.82 -5.21 -0.86
C GLU A 84 13.33 -3.77 -0.90
N ALA A 85 12.85 -2.92 0.00
CA ALA A 85 13.37 -1.58 0.17
C ALA A 85 14.53 -1.61 1.18
N LEU A 86 15.69 -1.14 0.76
CA LEU A 86 16.83 -0.95 1.64
C LEU A 86 16.61 0.35 2.45
N MET A 87 16.58 0.22 3.76
CA MET A 87 16.49 1.38 4.65
C MET A 87 17.86 1.89 5.02
N THR A 88 18.07 3.18 4.84
CA THR A 88 19.21 3.92 5.38
C THR A 88 18.94 4.38 6.81
N GLU A 89 19.95 4.57 7.58
CA GLU A 89 20.16 4.99 8.98
C GLU A 89 18.96 5.45 9.86
N ALA A 90 17.83 5.88 9.32
CA ALA A 90 16.69 6.38 10.11
C ALA A 90 15.96 5.31 10.96
N GLY A 91 16.24 4.02 10.74
CA GLY A 91 15.65 2.89 11.49
C GLY A 91 16.61 2.21 12.46
N VAL A 92 17.83 2.69 12.59
CA VAL A 92 18.90 2.05 13.36
C VAL A 92 18.64 2.10 14.88
N ASP A 93 17.89 3.06 15.37
CA ASP A 93 17.63 3.23 16.81
C ASP A 93 16.66 2.18 17.39
N THR A 94 16.07 1.33 16.57
CA THR A 94 15.03 0.38 17.01
C THR A 94 15.45 -1.09 16.94
N ASP A 95 16.55 -1.42 16.26
CA ASP A 95 17.08 -2.79 16.18
C ASP A 95 18.33 -2.95 17.07
N ASP A 96 18.32 -4.01 17.89
CA ASP A 96 19.50 -4.41 18.68
C ASP A 96 20.56 -4.97 17.73
N LEU A 97 21.52 -4.13 17.35
CA LEU A 97 22.61 -4.44 16.41
C LEU A 97 23.84 -5.11 17.09
N THR A 98 23.69 -5.58 18.33
CA THR A 98 24.81 -6.12 19.12
C THR A 98 25.50 -7.31 18.45
N ASP A 99 24.81 -8.07 17.60
CA ASP A 99 25.35 -9.28 16.97
C ASP A 99 25.78 -9.12 15.50
N THR A 100 25.49 -8.00 14.84
CA THR A 100 25.83 -7.81 13.42
C THR A 100 26.10 -6.33 13.06
N PRO A 101 27.25 -5.77 13.43
CA PRO A 101 27.55 -4.35 13.21
C PRO A 101 27.72 -3.92 11.74
N GLU A 102 27.74 -4.86 10.80
CA GLU A 102 27.89 -4.56 9.36
C GLU A 102 26.56 -4.40 8.59
N LYS A 103 25.41 -4.69 9.20
CA LYS A 103 24.08 -4.49 8.57
C LYS A 103 23.49 -3.14 8.95
N GLN A 104 23.88 -2.10 8.24
CA GLN A 104 23.25 -0.78 8.33
C GLN A 104 21.96 -0.66 7.48
N THR A 105 21.45 -1.76 6.92
CA THR A 105 20.28 -1.73 6.04
C THR A 105 19.31 -2.84 6.40
N THR A 106 18.07 -2.48 6.68
CA THR A 106 16.97 -3.44 6.87
C THR A 106 16.13 -3.49 5.59
N THR A 107 15.84 -4.71 5.11
CA THR A 107 14.96 -4.93 3.98
C THR A 107 13.51 -4.94 4.43
N VAL A 108 12.68 -4.07 3.86
CA VAL A 108 11.23 -4.05 4.08
C VAL A 108 10.54 -4.69 2.89
N ALA A 109 9.78 -5.74 3.13
CA ALA A 109 8.95 -6.35 2.11
C ALA A 109 7.62 -5.59 2.00
N LEU A 110 7.32 -5.08 0.82
CA LEU A 110 6.04 -4.48 0.45
C LEU A 110 5.33 -5.39 -0.54
N ASP A 111 4.05 -5.61 -0.32
CA ASP A 111 3.21 -6.30 -1.29
C ASP A 111 2.70 -5.30 -2.32
N TYR A 112 2.91 -5.59 -3.59
CA TYR A 112 2.39 -4.80 -4.70
C TYR A 112 1.60 -5.69 -5.64
N GLY A 113 0.42 -5.22 -6.04
CA GLY A 113 -0.46 -5.91 -6.98
C GLY A 113 -1.13 -4.93 -7.94
N ARG A 114 -1.63 -5.48 -9.03
CA ARG A 114 -2.37 -4.74 -10.04
C ARG A 114 -3.64 -5.50 -10.40
N LEU A 115 -4.75 -4.77 -10.52
CA LEU A 115 -6.04 -5.29 -10.93
C LEU A 115 -6.67 -4.34 -11.96
N THR A 116 -6.98 -4.84 -13.14
CA THR A 116 -7.78 -4.11 -14.13
C THR A 116 -9.26 -4.42 -13.88
N LEU A 117 -10.05 -3.39 -13.57
CA LEU A 117 -11.49 -3.54 -13.34
C LEU A 117 -12.29 -3.36 -14.62
N ASP A 118 -11.84 -2.47 -15.51
CA ASP A 118 -12.42 -2.19 -16.81
C ASP A 118 -11.31 -1.70 -17.75
N ASP A 119 -11.58 -1.59 -19.04
CA ASP A 119 -10.59 -1.13 -20.05
C ASP A 119 -9.96 0.22 -19.66
N ASP A 120 -10.70 1.04 -18.92
CA ASP A 120 -10.31 2.39 -18.52
C ASP A 120 -9.88 2.53 -17.05
N LEU A 121 -9.97 1.49 -16.20
CA LEU A 121 -9.70 1.60 -14.76
C LEU A 121 -8.74 0.50 -14.27
N VAL A 122 -7.59 0.93 -13.77
CA VAL A 122 -6.57 0.08 -13.18
C VAL A 122 -6.36 0.43 -11.70
N LEU A 123 -6.48 -0.55 -10.82
CA LEU A 123 -6.15 -0.42 -9.40
C LEU A 123 -4.73 -0.91 -9.15
N TYR A 124 -3.95 -0.10 -8.47
CA TYR A 124 -2.67 -0.47 -7.89
C TYR A 124 -2.81 -0.68 -6.40
N LEU A 125 -2.50 -1.89 -5.94
CA LEU A 125 -2.65 -2.31 -4.55
C LEU A 125 -1.29 -2.31 -3.87
N PHE A 126 -1.21 -1.64 -2.71
CA PHE A 126 0.01 -1.56 -1.91
C PHE A 126 -0.27 -2.06 -0.50
N GLY A 127 0.33 -3.20 -0.13
CA GLY A 127 0.26 -3.70 1.24
C GLY A 127 1.24 -2.98 2.14
N THR A 128 0.77 -2.42 3.27
CA THR A 128 1.67 -1.81 4.26
C THR A 128 2.43 -2.87 5.04
N PRO A 129 3.66 -2.59 5.47
CA PRO A 129 4.33 -3.41 6.46
C PRO A 129 3.48 -3.48 7.74
N GLY A 130 3.25 -4.71 8.25
CA GLY A 130 2.42 -4.91 9.45
C GLY A 130 3.15 -4.71 10.78
N GLN A 131 4.46 -4.45 10.77
CA GLN A 131 5.27 -4.24 11.97
C GLN A 131 5.39 -2.75 12.27
N SER A 132 5.23 -2.38 13.55
CA SER A 132 5.21 -0.97 14.01
C SER A 132 6.47 -0.18 13.66
N ARG A 133 7.63 -0.84 13.66
CA ARG A 133 8.91 -0.21 13.28
C ARG A 133 8.95 0.36 11.87
N PHE A 134 8.00 0.01 11.00
CA PHE A 134 7.92 0.47 9.61
C PHE A 134 6.80 1.49 9.36
N TRP A 135 6.12 1.97 10.39
CA TRP A 135 5.01 2.93 10.22
C TRP A 135 5.43 4.27 9.64
N PHE A 136 6.69 4.67 9.82
CA PHE A 136 7.24 5.88 9.17
C PHE A 136 7.13 5.87 7.64
N MET A 137 6.98 4.69 7.00
CA MET A 137 6.78 4.57 5.55
C MET A 137 5.32 4.81 5.12
N TRP A 138 4.38 4.86 6.06
CA TRP A 138 2.97 4.96 5.71
C TRP A 138 2.65 6.28 5.01
N ASP A 139 3.25 7.39 5.41
CA ASP A 139 3.05 8.70 4.77
C ASP A 139 3.40 8.68 3.28
N ASP A 140 4.45 7.98 2.89
CA ASP A 140 4.81 7.80 1.49
C ASP A 140 3.90 6.80 0.78
N LEU A 141 3.48 5.75 1.47
CA LEU A 141 2.59 4.74 0.90
C LEU A 141 1.17 5.27 0.67
N VAL A 142 0.66 6.16 1.50
CA VAL A 142 -0.69 6.72 1.33
C VAL A 142 -0.75 7.89 0.34
N ARG A 143 0.39 8.51 0.03
CA ARG A 143 0.43 9.64 -0.91
C ARG A 143 -0.15 9.26 -2.27
N GLY A 144 -1.20 9.96 -2.69
CA GLY A 144 -1.91 9.73 -3.95
C GLY A 144 -2.81 8.48 -3.94
N ALA A 145 -3.07 7.87 -2.79
CA ALA A 145 -4.09 6.84 -2.66
C ALA A 145 -5.48 7.49 -2.58
N ILE A 146 -6.49 6.82 -3.17
CA ILE A 146 -7.88 7.25 -3.03
C ILE A 146 -8.51 6.77 -1.72
N GLY A 147 -7.92 5.76 -1.09
CA GLY A 147 -8.40 5.20 0.16
C GLY A 147 -7.63 3.97 0.59
N ALA A 148 -8.03 3.42 1.74
CA ALA A 148 -7.40 2.26 2.34
C ALA A 148 -8.40 1.18 2.77
N VAL A 149 -8.00 -0.09 2.67
CA VAL A 149 -8.68 -1.22 3.30
C VAL A 149 -7.91 -1.58 4.56
N VAL A 150 -8.53 -1.42 5.73
CA VAL A 150 -7.99 -1.87 7.00
C VAL A 150 -8.48 -3.29 7.27
N LEU A 151 -7.58 -4.25 7.18
CA LEU A 151 -7.90 -5.65 7.50
C LEU A 151 -7.94 -5.85 9.02
N ALA A 152 -9.03 -6.44 9.50
CA ALA A 152 -9.23 -6.83 10.89
C ALA A 152 -9.25 -8.36 11.02
N ASP A 153 -8.65 -8.86 12.10
CA ASP A 153 -8.67 -10.25 12.52
C ASP A 153 -9.39 -10.35 13.85
N THR A 154 -10.57 -10.98 13.90
CA THR A 154 -11.39 -11.08 15.11
C THR A 154 -10.71 -11.81 16.27
N ARG A 155 -9.64 -12.56 15.99
CA ARG A 155 -8.82 -13.22 17.00
C ARG A 155 -7.85 -12.24 17.70
N ARG A 156 -7.57 -11.08 17.07
CA ARG A 156 -6.60 -10.06 17.52
C ARG A 156 -7.02 -8.68 17.00
N LEU A 157 -8.21 -8.20 17.42
CA LEU A 157 -8.75 -6.92 16.95
C LEU A 157 -7.84 -5.73 17.30
N GLU A 158 -7.09 -5.83 18.41
CA GLU A 158 -6.15 -4.81 18.85
C GLU A 158 -5.07 -4.48 17.80
N ASP A 159 -4.71 -5.42 16.93
CA ASP A 159 -3.69 -5.23 15.90
C ASP A 159 -4.12 -4.24 14.80
N CYS A 160 -5.41 -3.90 14.68
CA CYS A 160 -5.87 -2.96 13.66
C CYS A 160 -6.01 -1.51 14.17
N PHE A 161 -6.02 -1.24 15.48
CA PHE A 161 -6.14 0.12 16.02
C PHE A 161 -5.11 1.10 15.47
N PRO A 162 -3.81 0.75 15.36
CA PRO A 162 -2.84 1.69 14.80
C PRO A 162 -3.15 2.12 13.36
N ALA A 163 -3.75 1.23 12.56
CA ALA A 163 -4.16 1.58 11.21
C ALA A 163 -5.40 2.47 11.22
N LEU A 164 -6.37 2.20 12.10
CA LEU A 164 -7.57 3.04 12.27
C LEU A 164 -7.17 4.45 12.70
N ASP A 165 -6.39 4.58 13.79
CA ASP A 165 -5.90 5.87 14.30
C ASP A 165 -5.17 6.67 13.21
N TYR A 166 -4.34 5.99 12.40
CA TYR A 166 -3.61 6.64 11.32
C TYR A 166 -4.56 7.19 10.25
N PHE A 167 -5.51 6.39 9.75
CA PHE A 167 -6.41 6.85 8.68
C PHE A 167 -7.42 7.90 9.17
N GLU A 168 -7.88 7.80 10.40
CA GLU A 168 -8.68 8.85 11.03
C GLU A 168 -7.92 10.18 11.13
N SER A 169 -6.64 10.12 11.51
CA SER A 169 -5.82 11.32 11.64
C SER A 169 -5.48 11.98 10.30
N THR A 170 -5.31 11.18 9.23
CA THR A 170 -4.97 11.69 7.90
C THR A 170 -6.17 12.11 7.08
N GLY A 171 -7.40 11.68 7.46
CA GLY A 171 -8.62 11.93 6.72
C GLY A 171 -8.68 11.19 5.37
N LEU A 172 -7.81 10.21 5.12
CA LEU A 172 -7.90 9.37 3.94
C LEU A 172 -9.12 8.44 4.06
N PRO A 173 -10.02 8.37 3.06
CA PRO A 173 -11.15 7.44 3.09
C PRO A 173 -10.67 6.00 3.35
N TYR A 174 -11.36 5.28 4.24
CA TYR A 174 -11.04 3.89 4.50
C TYR A 174 -12.29 3.06 4.78
N ILE A 175 -12.15 1.76 4.64
CA ILE A 175 -13.13 0.77 5.10
C ILE A 175 -12.46 -0.25 5.98
N VAL A 176 -13.22 -0.92 6.84
CA VAL A 176 -12.76 -2.07 7.62
C VAL A 176 -13.22 -3.35 6.95
N ALA A 177 -12.27 -4.26 6.68
CA ALA A 177 -12.57 -5.58 6.13
C ALA A 177 -12.15 -6.66 7.13
N VAL A 178 -13.14 -7.31 7.72
CA VAL A 178 -12.96 -8.41 8.68
C VAL A 178 -12.60 -9.66 7.90
N ASN A 179 -11.35 -10.11 8.00
CA ASN A 179 -10.88 -11.26 7.25
C ASN A 179 -11.29 -12.57 7.93
N HIS A 180 -11.93 -13.44 7.17
CA HIS A 180 -12.33 -14.77 7.63
C HIS A 180 -11.11 -15.73 7.69
N PHE A 181 -10.95 -16.39 8.82
CA PHE A 181 -9.97 -17.46 9.02
C PHE A 181 -10.69 -18.78 9.36
N ASP A 182 -10.15 -19.90 8.89
CA ASP A 182 -10.73 -21.20 9.17
C ASP A 182 -10.72 -21.48 10.68
N GLY A 183 -11.88 -21.86 11.21
CA GLY A 183 -12.05 -22.14 12.63
C GLY A 183 -12.12 -20.90 13.53
N SER A 184 -12.09 -19.68 12.99
CA SER A 184 -12.38 -18.49 13.79
C SER A 184 -13.88 -18.33 14.00
N GLU A 185 -14.24 -17.75 15.14
CA GLU A 185 -15.60 -17.32 15.41
C GLU A 185 -15.99 -16.22 14.44
N GLN A 186 -17.22 -16.27 13.94
CA GLN A 186 -17.77 -15.26 13.05
C GLN A 186 -18.66 -14.31 13.85
N PHE A 187 -18.42 -13.03 13.67
CA PHE A 187 -19.15 -11.96 14.32
C PHE A 187 -19.93 -11.18 13.26
N ASP A 188 -21.03 -10.57 13.68
CA ASP A 188 -21.73 -9.62 12.82
C ASP A 188 -20.84 -8.38 12.57
N PRO A 189 -20.87 -7.78 11.37
CA PRO A 189 -20.14 -6.53 11.11
C PRO A 189 -20.39 -5.42 12.15
N GLU A 190 -21.60 -5.31 12.67
CA GLU A 190 -21.92 -4.30 13.68
C GLU A 190 -21.27 -4.59 15.04
N ASP A 191 -21.18 -5.87 15.45
CA ASP A 191 -20.45 -6.23 16.67
C ASP A 191 -18.96 -5.86 16.56
N VAL A 192 -18.38 -6.04 15.36
CA VAL A 192 -16.98 -5.67 15.11
C VAL A 192 -16.83 -4.14 15.07
N ARG A 193 -17.80 -3.42 14.47
CA ARG A 193 -17.83 -1.95 14.48
C ARG A 193 -17.80 -1.41 15.90
N ASP A 194 -18.68 -1.93 16.75
CA ASP A 194 -18.78 -1.50 18.16
C ASP A 194 -17.48 -1.79 18.91
N ALA A 195 -16.91 -2.98 18.73
CA ALA A 195 -15.66 -3.37 19.38
C ALA A 195 -14.47 -2.51 18.96
N LEU A 196 -14.44 -2.05 17.71
CA LEU A 196 -13.40 -1.17 17.16
C LEU A 196 -13.72 0.33 17.35
N THR A 197 -14.92 0.66 17.83
CA THR A 197 -15.40 2.05 17.97
C THR A 197 -15.36 2.82 16.63
N VAL A 198 -15.63 2.13 15.53
CA VAL A 198 -15.60 2.72 14.19
C VAL A 198 -16.91 3.45 13.90
N PRO A 199 -16.88 4.71 13.40
CA PRO A 199 -18.07 5.48 13.08
C PRO A 199 -19.01 4.77 12.09
N GLU A 200 -20.33 5.01 12.19
CA GLU A 200 -21.34 4.45 11.27
C GLU A 200 -21.06 4.81 9.79
N SER A 201 -20.42 5.96 9.55
CA SER A 201 -20.06 6.41 8.20
C SER A 201 -18.99 5.55 7.53
N ILE A 202 -18.24 4.76 8.28
CA ILE A 202 -17.18 3.90 7.76
C ILE A 202 -17.75 2.50 7.50
N PRO A 203 -17.68 1.97 6.28
CA PRO A 203 -18.15 0.62 5.97
C PRO A 203 -17.34 -0.46 6.72
N VAL A 204 -18.03 -1.41 7.33
CA VAL A 204 -17.44 -2.64 7.88
C VAL A 204 -17.98 -3.83 7.08
N MET A 205 -17.08 -4.62 6.50
CA MET A 205 -17.44 -5.72 5.60
C MET A 205 -16.75 -7.01 6.04
N ILE A 206 -17.44 -8.14 5.89
CA ILE A 206 -16.83 -9.46 6.06
C ILE A 206 -16.18 -9.86 4.73
N MET A 207 -14.95 -10.36 4.80
CA MET A 207 -14.17 -10.75 3.62
C MET A 207 -13.40 -12.05 3.87
N ASP A 208 -13.16 -12.82 2.82
CA ASP A 208 -12.16 -13.90 2.80
C ASP A 208 -11.07 -13.54 1.78
N ALA A 209 -9.87 -13.22 2.26
CA ALA A 209 -8.73 -12.82 1.44
C ALA A 209 -8.31 -13.87 0.40
N ARG A 210 -8.71 -15.14 0.56
CA ARG A 210 -8.41 -16.25 -0.36
C ARG A 210 -9.40 -16.33 -1.53
N ARG A 211 -10.54 -15.62 -1.43
CA ARG A 211 -11.63 -15.69 -2.41
C ARG A 211 -11.67 -14.42 -3.26
N ARG A 212 -11.29 -14.57 -4.54
CA ARG A 212 -11.18 -13.42 -5.47
C ARG A 212 -12.45 -12.55 -5.51
N ILE A 213 -13.63 -13.16 -5.55
CA ILE A 213 -14.91 -12.42 -5.58
C ILE A 213 -15.05 -11.57 -4.32
N SER A 214 -14.79 -12.14 -3.15
CA SER A 214 -14.88 -11.42 -1.87
C SER A 214 -13.89 -10.24 -1.81
N VAL A 215 -12.68 -10.45 -2.29
CA VAL A 215 -11.67 -9.39 -2.38
C VAL A 215 -12.10 -8.26 -3.32
N ILE A 216 -12.63 -8.60 -4.51
CA ILE A 216 -13.11 -7.60 -5.48
C ILE A 216 -14.27 -6.80 -4.91
N GLU A 217 -15.25 -7.45 -4.26
CA GLU A 217 -16.37 -6.78 -3.62
C GLU A 217 -15.90 -5.79 -2.54
N THR A 218 -14.89 -6.17 -1.75
CA THR A 218 -14.27 -5.30 -0.75
C THR A 218 -13.60 -4.08 -1.40
N LEU A 219 -12.82 -4.28 -2.46
CA LEU A 219 -12.16 -3.18 -3.17
C LEU A 219 -13.18 -2.23 -3.81
N LEU A 220 -14.26 -2.76 -4.39
CA LEU A 220 -15.36 -1.96 -4.93
C LEU A 220 -16.10 -1.19 -3.83
N GLY A 221 -16.27 -1.79 -2.64
CA GLY A 221 -16.81 -1.12 -1.46
C GLY A 221 -15.99 0.11 -1.07
N LEU A 222 -14.66 -0.02 -1.05
CA LEU A 222 -13.78 1.11 -0.82
C LEU A 222 -13.91 2.20 -1.89
N VAL A 223 -13.89 1.82 -3.18
CA VAL A 223 -13.99 2.80 -4.27
C VAL A 223 -15.30 3.59 -4.18
N ARG A 224 -16.43 2.93 -3.91
CA ARG A 224 -17.73 3.60 -3.71
C ARG A 224 -17.66 4.57 -2.52
N HIS A 225 -17.20 4.09 -1.37
CA HIS A 225 -17.07 4.93 -0.18
C HIS A 225 -16.17 6.16 -0.43
N ALA A 226 -15.04 5.98 -1.10
CA ALA A 226 -14.14 7.08 -1.42
C ALA A 226 -14.79 8.12 -2.35
N LEU A 227 -15.62 7.70 -3.31
CA LEU A 227 -16.38 8.61 -4.18
C LEU A 227 -17.46 9.37 -3.41
N ASP A 228 -18.14 8.70 -2.46
CA ASP A 228 -19.22 9.31 -1.68
C ASP A 228 -18.71 10.38 -0.70
N VAL A 229 -17.49 10.23 -0.18
CA VAL A 229 -16.90 11.18 0.79
C VAL A 229 -15.96 12.21 0.15
N SER A 230 -15.61 12.07 -1.14
CA SER A 230 -14.79 13.06 -1.85
C SER A 230 -15.64 14.31 -2.12
N PRO A 231 -15.23 15.51 -1.70
CA PRO A 231 -15.91 16.74 -2.09
C PRO A 231 -15.80 16.92 -3.61
N GLU A 232 -16.90 17.36 -4.25
CA GLU A 232 -16.93 17.78 -5.67
C GLU A 232 -15.96 18.93 -5.99
#